data_c8f72076845badf6591dc141ed317ae9
#
_entry.id   c8f72076845badf6591dc141ed317ae9
#
_cell.length_a   1.000
_cell.length_b   1.000
_cell.length_c   1.000
_cell.angle_alpha   90.00
_cell.angle_beta   90.00
_cell.angle_gamma   90.00
#
_symmetry.space_group_name_H-M   'P 1'
#
loop_
_entity.id
_entity.type
_entity.pdbx_description
1 polymer ?
#
loop_
_entity_poly.entity_id
_entity_poly.type
_entity_poly.pdbx_seq_one_letter_code
_entity_poly.pdbx_strand_id
1 'polypeptide(L)'
;MRERLSYAMDGVVMTMPPTGSVERHNFCRFGDEFMWRKPSEAVSPHLAGADPYGKYVPMDRAVPMWGGVSGGGFSIVLFHATKKMSTDEWVSAVRANKLRDAIRDVKPVKPRGPWFVICDNEGFLRARAAQAQYARIHVQLWKIPPGSPDLNPVERFWAWLRTALRQLDLQDAVAKRPVLGKAAYKERIKRICKSKRAQSVAVNIAGGLKKVCLEVVANKGAASRG
;
A
#
# COMPACT_ATOMS: atom_id res chain seq x y z
N MET A 1 8.01 -29.57 -0.12
CA MET A 1 8.38 -28.31 0.59
C MET A 1 7.08 -27.65 1.01
N ARG A 2 6.72 -27.64 2.30
CA ARG A 2 5.48 -27.02 2.78
C ARG A 2 5.60 -25.52 2.58
N GLU A 3 4.64 -24.92 1.91
CA GLU A 3 4.57 -23.48 1.68
C GLU A 3 4.66 -22.76 3.04
N ARG A 4 5.77 -22.08 3.27
CA ARG A 4 5.91 -21.17 4.39
C ARG A 4 5.10 -19.94 4.05
N LEU A 5 4.09 -19.65 4.85
CA LEU A 5 3.23 -18.49 4.67
C LEU A 5 4.09 -17.22 4.68
N SER A 6 4.09 -16.52 3.57
CA SER A 6 4.73 -15.21 3.44
C SER A 6 3.68 -14.11 3.55
N TYR A 7 4.03 -13.05 4.22
CA TYR A 7 3.28 -11.82 4.32
C TYR A 7 4.14 -10.73 3.68
N ALA A 8 3.65 -10.10 2.63
CA ALA A 8 4.36 -9.02 1.99
C ALA A 8 3.77 -7.69 2.46
N MET A 9 4.60 -6.81 2.98
CA MET A 9 4.18 -5.52 3.53
C MET A 9 4.97 -4.36 2.96
N ASP A 10 4.32 -3.21 2.90
CA ASP A 10 4.94 -1.92 2.57
C ASP A 10 4.12 -0.75 3.10
N GLY A 11 4.71 0.46 3.02
CA GLY A 11 4.06 1.72 3.30
C GLY A 11 3.55 2.39 2.03
N VAL A 12 2.43 3.09 2.16
CA VAL A 12 1.86 3.89 1.09
C VAL A 12 1.23 5.17 1.62
N VAL A 13 1.26 6.22 0.82
CA VAL A 13 0.49 7.44 1.06
C VAL A 13 -0.68 7.47 0.11
N MET A 14 -1.90 7.33 0.64
CA MET A 14 -3.12 7.56 -0.10
C MET A 14 -3.44 9.05 -0.11
N THR A 15 -3.85 9.56 -1.27
CA THR A 15 -4.16 10.97 -1.46
C THR A 15 -5.65 11.16 -1.52
N MET A 16 -6.16 12.08 -0.71
CA MET A 16 -7.55 12.52 -0.73
C MET A 16 -7.77 13.49 -1.89
N PRO A 17 -8.98 13.55 -2.47
CA PRO A 17 -9.31 14.55 -3.48
C PRO A 17 -9.17 15.98 -2.92
N PRO A 18 -8.94 16.99 -3.78
CA PRO A 18 -8.83 18.37 -3.34
C PRO A 18 -10.10 18.86 -2.63
N THR A 19 -9.89 19.59 -1.52
CA THR A 19 -10.94 20.32 -0.83
C THR A 19 -11.13 21.68 -1.51
N GLY A 20 -12.18 21.86 -2.24
CA GLY A 20 -12.54 23.11 -2.91
C GLY A 20 -13.85 22.92 -3.65
N SER A 21 -14.52 24.00 -4.04
CA SER A 21 -15.73 23.90 -4.82
C SER A 21 -15.53 22.93 -5.97
N VAL A 22 -16.39 21.94 -6.07
CA VAL A 22 -16.36 20.89 -7.11
C VAL A 22 -16.74 21.51 -8.46
N GLU A 23 -16.23 22.69 -8.74
CA GLU A 23 -16.36 23.31 -10.04
C GLU A 23 -15.46 22.56 -11.01
N ARG A 24 -16.09 21.51 -11.59
CA ARG A 24 -15.63 20.84 -12.80
C ARG A 24 -14.14 20.52 -12.85
N HIS A 25 -13.70 19.61 -12.02
CA HIS A 25 -12.41 18.97 -12.24
C HIS A 25 -12.57 17.93 -13.35
N ASN A 26 -11.93 18.11 -14.47
CA ASN A 26 -11.89 17.12 -15.52
C ASN A 26 -10.90 16.01 -15.14
N PHE A 27 -11.35 14.78 -15.36
CA PHE A 27 -10.50 13.62 -15.24
C PHE A 27 -9.58 13.55 -16.47
N CYS A 28 -8.29 13.67 -16.28
CA CYS A 28 -7.31 13.58 -17.37
C CYS A 28 -6.44 12.35 -17.21
N ARG A 29 -6.19 11.67 -18.32
CA ARG A 29 -5.22 10.58 -18.38
C ARG A 29 -3.84 11.15 -18.69
N PHE A 30 -2.87 10.79 -17.85
CA PHE A 30 -1.45 11.07 -18.07
C PHE A 30 -0.69 9.75 -18.04
N GLY A 31 -0.21 9.32 -19.21
CA GLY A 31 0.32 7.97 -19.35
C GLY A 31 -0.73 6.95 -18.93
N ASP A 32 -0.41 6.12 -17.94
CA ASP A 32 -1.34 5.13 -17.37
C ASP A 32 -2.06 5.62 -16.10
N GLU A 33 -1.88 6.89 -15.70
CA GLU A 33 -2.50 7.46 -14.50
C GLU A 33 -3.53 8.54 -14.84
N PHE A 34 -4.57 8.63 -13.99
CA PHE A 34 -5.59 9.68 -14.04
C PHE A 34 -5.34 10.71 -12.95
N MET A 35 -5.48 11.99 -13.29
CA MET A 35 -5.38 13.07 -12.32
C MET A 35 -6.54 14.05 -12.45
N TRP A 36 -6.86 14.68 -11.32
CA TRP A 36 -7.88 15.74 -11.28
C TRP A 36 -7.24 17.07 -11.67
N ARG A 37 -7.86 17.78 -12.59
CA ARG A 37 -7.47 19.15 -12.95
C ARG A 37 -8.69 20.04 -13.16
N LYS A 38 -8.52 21.34 -13.04
CA LYS A 38 -9.53 22.32 -13.43
C LYS A 38 -9.63 22.38 -14.96
N PRO A 39 -10.82 22.65 -15.54
CA PRO A 39 -10.99 22.74 -16.99
C PRO A 39 -10.10 23.80 -17.65
N SER A 40 -9.76 24.87 -16.91
CA SER A 40 -8.91 25.97 -17.36
C SER A 40 -7.40 25.75 -17.15
N GLU A 41 -7.00 24.69 -16.45
CA GLU A 41 -5.59 24.37 -16.24
C GLU A 41 -5.01 23.73 -17.50
N ALA A 42 -4.06 24.44 -18.13
CA ALA A 42 -3.25 23.87 -19.19
C ALA A 42 -2.44 22.70 -18.63
N VAL A 43 -2.28 21.64 -19.43
CA VAL A 43 -1.36 20.54 -19.10
C VAL A 43 0.04 21.09 -19.14
N SER A 44 0.61 21.37 -17.97
CA SER A 44 2.01 21.78 -17.88
C SER A 44 2.91 20.59 -18.21
N PRO A 45 3.98 20.76 -19.00
CA PRO A 45 4.96 19.71 -19.26
C PRO A 45 5.60 19.12 -17.99
N HIS A 46 5.63 19.90 -16.90
CA HIS A 46 6.12 19.40 -15.59
C HIS A 46 5.13 18.44 -14.90
N LEU A 47 3.88 18.40 -15.35
CA LEU A 47 2.87 17.47 -14.86
C LEU A 47 2.80 16.20 -15.71
N ALA A 48 3.38 16.24 -16.91
CA ALA A 48 3.49 15.07 -17.78
C ALA A 48 4.58 14.14 -17.23
N GLY A 49 4.19 13.08 -16.53
CA GLY A 49 5.12 12.08 -16.01
C GLY A 49 5.60 12.31 -14.57
N ALA A 50 5.30 13.43 -13.94
CA ALA A 50 5.49 13.58 -12.49
C ALA A 50 4.18 13.23 -11.78
N ASP A 51 4.23 12.39 -10.75
CA ASP A 51 3.12 12.27 -9.81
C ASP A 51 2.92 13.65 -9.15
N PRO A 52 1.93 14.45 -9.57
CA PRO A 52 1.76 15.81 -9.07
C PRO A 52 1.42 15.82 -7.58
N TYR A 53 1.11 14.65 -7.03
CA TYR A 53 0.77 14.46 -5.64
C TYR A 53 1.89 13.77 -4.84
N GLY A 54 2.88 13.14 -5.49
CA GLY A 54 3.91 12.36 -4.82
C GLY A 54 4.76 13.19 -3.87
N LYS A 55 5.35 14.27 -4.37
CA LYS A 55 6.32 15.07 -3.61
C LYS A 55 5.69 16.20 -2.79
N TYR A 56 4.52 16.69 -3.18
CA TYR A 56 3.89 17.92 -2.68
C TYR A 56 2.48 17.74 -2.12
N VAL A 57 2.02 16.52 -1.86
CA VAL A 57 0.72 16.30 -1.21
C VAL A 57 0.75 16.92 0.20
N PRO A 58 -0.09 17.91 0.49
CA PRO A 58 -0.21 18.47 1.83
C PRO A 58 -0.60 17.38 2.85
N MET A 59 -0.12 17.50 4.09
CA MET A 59 -0.36 16.49 5.12
C MET A 59 -1.83 16.35 5.54
N ASP A 60 -2.62 17.40 5.39
CA ASP A 60 -4.07 17.36 5.61
C ASP A 60 -4.79 16.43 4.63
N ARG A 61 -4.24 16.29 3.41
CA ARG A 61 -4.76 15.42 2.34
C ARG A 61 -4.04 14.07 2.23
N ALA A 62 -2.94 13.89 2.93
CA ALA A 62 -2.18 12.66 2.93
C ALA A 62 -2.70 11.69 3.99
N VAL A 63 -2.89 10.43 3.64
CA VAL A 63 -3.26 9.35 4.55
C VAL A 63 -2.19 8.26 4.48
N PRO A 64 -1.08 8.44 5.21
CA PRO A 64 -0.02 7.45 5.26
C PRO A 64 -0.47 6.20 6.01
N MET A 65 -0.17 5.03 5.46
CA MET A 65 -0.53 3.75 6.06
C MET A 65 0.48 2.66 5.72
N TRP A 66 0.52 1.65 6.57
CA TRP A 66 1.23 0.40 6.36
C TRP A 66 0.25 -0.75 6.34
N GLY A 67 0.46 -1.69 5.45
CA GLY A 67 -0.35 -2.89 5.33
C GLY A 67 0.38 -3.99 4.59
N GLY A 68 -0.27 -5.13 4.40
CA GLY A 68 0.34 -6.21 3.68
C GLY A 68 -0.66 -7.27 3.22
N VAL A 69 -0.20 -8.06 2.27
CA VAL A 69 -0.95 -9.15 1.63
C VAL A 69 -0.37 -10.52 1.98
N SER A 70 -1.23 -11.51 2.04
CA SER A 70 -0.86 -12.92 2.15
C SER A 70 -1.85 -13.80 1.39
N GLY A 71 -1.62 -15.10 1.36
CA GLY A 71 -2.60 -16.06 0.84
C GLY A 71 -3.94 -16.09 1.59
N GLY A 72 -4.07 -15.41 2.72
CA GLY A 72 -5.33 -15.25 3.46
C GLY A 72 -6.01 -13.90 3.25
N GLY A 73 -5.41 -12.97 2.53
CA GLY A 73 -6.01 -11.65 2.26
C GLY A 73 -5.08 -10.48 2.51
N PHE A 74 -5.68 -9.32 2.76
CA PHE A 74 -5.02 -8.05 3.08
C PHE A 74 -5.37 -7.58 4.49
N SER A 75 -4.37 -7.03 5.19
CA SER A 75 -4.58 -6.35 6.48
C SER A 75 -3.83 -5.02 6.56
N ILE A 76 -4.41 -4.09 7.31
CA ILE A 76 -3.77 -2.82 7.65
C ILE A 76 -2.97 -3.02 8.94
N VAL A 77 -1.67 -2.69 8.91
CA VAL A 77 -0.83 -2.69 10.11
C VAL A 77 -1.12 -1.44 10.95
N LEU A 78 -1.01 -0.26 10.33
CA LEU A 78 -1.33 1.02 11.00
C LEU A 78 -1.52 2.15 9.99
N PHE A 79 -2.18 3.22 10.46
CA PHE A 79 -2.06 4.56 9.87
C PHE A 79 -1.09 5.37 10.73
N HIS A 80 -0.21 6.14 10.10
CA HIS A 80 0.74 6.96 10.83
C HIS A 80 0.54 8.46 10.58
N ALA A 81 1.19 9.29 11.40
CA ALA A 81 0.95 10.73 11.42
C ALA A 81 1.70 11.47 10.31
N THR A 82 2.91 11.05 10.01
CA THR A 82 3.83 11.68 9.05
C THR A 82 3.91 10.91 7.74
N LYS A 83 4.40 11.56 6.67
CA LYS A 83 4.57 10.87 5.38
C LYS A 83 5.63 9.78 5.42
N LYS A 84 6.66 9.96 6.24
CA LYS A 84 7.74 8.99 6.41
C LYS A 84 7.62 8.35 7.78
N MET A 85 7.71 7.03 7.84
CA MET A 85 7.77 6.27 9.08
C MET A 85 9.12 6.50 9.77
N SER A 86 9.08 6.85 11.05
CA SER A 86 10.27 6.89 11.89
C SER A 86 10.56 5.51 12.52
N THR A 87 11.82 5.30 12.92
CA THR A 87 12.21 4.07 13.65
C THR A 87 11.40 3.91 14.93
N ASP A 88 11.24 4.98 15.71
CA ASP A 88 10.56 4.90 17.00
C ASP A 88 9.05 4.63 16.85
N GLU A 89 8.42 5.24 15.86
CA GLU A 89 7.01 5.00 15.53
C GLU A 89 6.79 3.54 15.12
N TRP A 90 7.68 3.01 14.27
CA TRP A 90 7.62 1.61 13.86
C TRP A 90 7.86 0.65 15.02
N VAL A 91 8.92 0.87 15.80
CA VAL A 91 9.23 0.05 16.99
C VAL A 91 8.06 0.05 17.96
N SER A 92 7.45 1.20 18.21
CA SER A 92 6.26 1.32 19.06
C SER A 92 5.07 0.54 18.52
N ALA A 93 4.84 0.58 17.21
CA ALA A 93 3.77 -0.16 16.55
C ALA A 93 3.99 -1.69 16.66
N VAL A 94 5.23 -2.17 16.44
CA VAL A 94 5.55 -3.59 16.57
C VAL A 94 5.47 -4.04 18.03
N ARG A 95 5.94 -3.21 18.97
CA ARG A 95 5.82 -3.46 20.41
C ARG A 95 4.37 -3.58 20.85
N ALA A 96 3.47 -2.75 20.30
CA ALA A 96 2.02 -2.81 20.50
C ALA A 96 1.33 -3.95 19.74
N ASN A 97 2.08 -4.90 19.19
CA ASN A 97 1.63 -6.07 18.42
C ASN A 97 0.88 -5.77 17.11
N LYS A 98 0.85 -4.53 16.63
CA LYS A 98 0.11 -4.18 15.40
C LYS A 98 0.51 -5.01 14.19
N LEU A 99 1.81 -5.23 13.98
CA LEU A 99 2.28 -6.10 12.90
C LEU A 99 1.85 -7.56 13.12
N ARG A 100 1.99 -8.08 14.35
CA ARG A 100 1.57 -9.45 14.66
C ARG A 100 0.08 -9.67 14.44
N ASP A 101 -0.74 -8.71 14.88
CA ASP A 101 -2.18 -8.79 14.75
C ASP A 101 -2.61 -8.69 13.28
N ALA A 102 -2.02 -7.79 12.49
CA ALA A 102 -2.24 -7.69 11.05
C ALA A 102 -1.90 -9.01 10.32
N ILE A 103 -0.77 -9.64 10.66
CA ILE A 103 -0.41 -10.96 10.12
C ILE A 103 -1.45 -12.00 10.53
N ARG A 104 -1.92 -11.98 11.77
CA ARG A 104 -2.91 -12.95 12.27
C ARG A 104 -4.27 -12.81 11.62
N ASP A 105 -4.69 -11.60 11.27
CA ASP A 105 -5.97 -11.31 10.62
C ASP A 105 -6.10 -11.97 9.24
N VAL A 106 -4.99 -12.11 8.52
CA VAL A 106 -4.95 -12.69 7.16
C VAL A 106 -4.32 -14.07 7.09
N LYS A 107 -4.31 -14.76 8.20
CA LYS A 107 -3.69 -16.05 8.36
C LYS A 107 -4.70 -17.18 8.31
N PRO A 108 -4.57 -18.12 7.36
CA PRO A 108 -5.45 -19.28 7.34
C PRO A 108 -5.12 -20.33 8.41
N VAL A 109 -3.85 -20.47 8.82
CA VAL A 109 -3.40 -21.54 9.76
C VAL A 109 -2.26 -21.04 10.64
N LYS A 110 -2.13 -21.51 11.88
CA LYS A 110 -0.95 -21.25 12.74
C LYS A 110 0.30 -21.88 12.11
N PRO A 111 1.36 -21.12 11.74
CA PRO A 111 2.59 -21.70 11.25
C PRO A 111 3.30 -22.43 12.40
N ARG A 112 4.00 -23.48 12.06
CA ARG A 112 5.07 -24.03 12.90
C ARG A 112 6.35 -23.27 12.54
N GLY A 113 6.80 -22.37 13.38
CA GLY A 113 8.01 -21.57 13.17
C GLY A 113 7.76 -20.08 12.93
N PRO A 114 8.80 -19.31 12.58
CA PRO A 114 8.69 -17.88 12.41
C PRO A 114 7.86 -17.50 11.17
N TRP A 115 7.27 -16.31 11.25
CA TRP A 115 6.60 -15.67 10.12
C TRP A 115 7.64 -15.06 9.19
N PHE A 116 7.56 -15.38 7.92
CA PHE A 116 8.38 -14.72 6.91
C PHE A 116 7.61 -13.51 6.36
N VAL A 117 8.21 -12.34 6.47
CA VAL A 117 7.64 -11.08 5.99
C VAL A 117 8.53 -10.53 4.90
N ILE A 118 7.99 -10.47 3.68
CA ILE A 118 8.65 -9.86 2.53
C ILE A 118 8.49 -8.34 2.67
N CYS A 119 9.57 -7.59 2.55
CA CYS A 119 9.58 -6.13 2.62
C CYS A 119 10.72 -5.55 1.80
N ASP A 120 10.62 -4.27 1.51
CA ASP A 120 11.70 -3.50 0.92
C ASP A 120 12.84 -3.22 1.91
N ASN A 121 13.81 -2.38 1.50
CA ASN A 121 15.02 -2.09 2.26
C ASN A 121 14.94 -0.80 3.09
N GLU A 122 13.75 -0.38 3.53
CA GLU A 122 13.61 0.80 4.38
C GLU A 122 14.49 0.76 5.63
N GLY A 123 15.16 1.89 5.90
CA GLY A 123 16.17 1.96 6.95
C GLY A 123 15.65 1.63 8.34
N PHE A 124 14.45 2.10 8.69
CA PHE A 124 13.84 1.85 9.99
C PHE A 124 13.49 0.37 10.23
N LEU A 125 13.20 -0.40 9.16
CA LEU A 125 12.98 -1.85 9.27
C LEU A 125 14.23 -2.59 9.69
N ARG A 126 15.42 -2.04 9.41
CA ARG A 126 16.72 -2.64 9.71
C ARG A 126 17.29 -2.18 11.04
N ALA A 127 16.70 -1.19 11.67
CA ALA A 127 17.19 -0.65 12.92
C ALA A 127 17.29 -1.76 14.01
N ARG A 128 18.36 -1.74 14.80
CA ARG A 128 18.59 -2.74 15.86
C ARG A 128 17.40 -2.86 16.82
N ALA A 129 16.78 -1.73 17.15
CA ALA A 129 15.58 -1.70 18.01
C ALA A 129 14.38 -2.41 17.36
N ALA A 130 14.20 -2.31 16.04
CA ALA A 130 13.16 -3.01 15.32
C ALA A 130 13.43 -4.52 15.25
N GLN A 131 14.69 -4.93 15.00
CA GLN A 131 15.10 -6.33 14.96
C GLN A 131 14.79 -7.07 16.28
N ALA A 132 15.06 -6.43 17.43
CA ALA A 132 14.72 -6.98 18.74
C ALA A 132 13.21 -7.24 18.89
N GLN A 133 12.34 -6.37 18.31
CA GLN A 133 10.89 -6.57 18.36
C GLN A 133 10.43 -7.70 17.44
N TYR A 134 11.03 -7.88 16.26
CA TYR A 134 10.70 -8.99 15.35
C TYR A 134 10.98 -10.34 16.00
N ALA A 135 12.13 -10.49 16.68
CA ALA A 135 12.44 -11.69 17.43
C ALA A 135 11.36 -12.01 18.48
N ARG A 136 10.89 -11.00 19.22
CA ARG A 136 9.83 -11.14 20.24
C ARG A 136 8.50 -11.64 19.67
N ILE A 137 8.14 -11.26 18.46
CA ILE A 137 6.90 -11.67 17.80
C ILE A 137 7.08 -12.81 16.79
N HIS A 138 8.26 -13.44 16.77
CA HIS A 138 8.60 -14.53 15.86
C HIS A 138 8.44 -14.17 14.37
N VAL A 139 8.86 -12.95 13.99
CA VAL A 139 8.88 -12.47 12.61
C VAL A 139 10.30 -12.49 12.08
N GLN A 140 10.48 -12.98 10.87
CA GLN A 140 11.72 -12.89 10.10
C GLN A 140 11.49 -12.09 8.82
N LEU A 141 12.25 -11.00 8.64
CA LEU A 141 12.15 -10.19 7.43
C LEU A 141 12.93 -10.80 6.28
N TRP A 142 12.29 -10.88 5.13
CA TRP A 142 12.91 -11.18 3.83
C TRP A 142 12.91 -9.90 2.99
N LYS A 143 14.11 -9.38 2.77
CA LYS A 143 14.30 -8.17 1.98
C LYS A 143 14.37 -8.52 0.51
N ILE A 144 13.64 -7.78 -0.30
CA ILE A 144 13.78 -7.83 -1.74
C ILE A 144 14.96 -6.97 -2.20
N PRO A 145 15.53 -7.22 -3.39
CA PRO A 145 16.57 -6.35 -3.94
C PRO A 145 16.09 -4.90 -4.05
N PRO A 146 16.97 -3.91 -3.86
CA PRO A 146 16.63 -2.51 -4.07
C PRO A 146 16.09 -2.27 -5.49
N GLY A 147 15.06 -1.43 -5.62
CA GLY A 147 14.49 -1.07 -6.92
C GLY A 147 13.69 -2.19 -7.59
N SER A 148 13.20 -3.17 -6.84
CA SER A 148 12.42 -4.32 -7.35
C SER A 148 10.99 -4.33 -6.79
N PRO A 149 10.16 -3.31 -7.08
CA PRO A 149 8.79 -3.25 -6.56
C PRO A 149 7.89 -4.37 -7.11
N ASP A 150 8.24 -4.93 -8.27
CA ASP A 150 7.57 -6.08 -8.89
C ASP A 150 7.67 -7.35 -8.04
N LEU A 151 8.71 -7.48 -7.23
CA LEU A 151 8.88 -8.56 -6.26
C LEU A 151 8.15 -8.32 -4.93
N ASN A 152 7.55 -7.14 -4.73
CA ASN A 152 6.71 -6.86 -3.57
C ASN A 152 5.22 -6.92 -3.96
N PRO A 153 4.53 -8.04 -3.69
CA PRO A 153 3.14 -8.20 -4.13
C PRO A 153 2.19 -7.12 -3.57
N VAL A 154 2.50 -6.52 -2.43
CA VAL A 154 1.63 -5.48 -1.87
C VAL A 154 1.57 -4.21 -2.73
N GLU A 155 2.58 -3.93 -3.55
CA GLU A 155 2.56 -2.81 -4.49
C GLU A 155 1.42 -2.92 -5.52
N ARG A 156 1.15 -4.12 -6.01
CA ARG A 156 0.00 -4.38 -6.89
C ARG A 156 -1.32 -4.14 -6.17
N PHE A 157 -1.39 -4.46 -4.87
CA PHE A 157 -2.57 -4.18 -4.07
C PHE A 157 -2.76 -2.67 -3.87
N TRP A 158 -1.67 -1.92 -3.66
CA TRP A 158 -1.72 -0.46 -3.57
C TRP A 158 -2.23 0.18 -4.86
N ALA A 159 -1.80 -0.29 -6.02
CA ALA A 159 -2.30 0.18 -7.31
C ALA A 159 -3.81 -0.06 -7.46
N TRP A 160 -4.28 -1.27 -7.11
CA TRP A 160 -5.70 -1.60 -7.09
C TRP A 160 -6.49 -0.72 -6.11
N LEU A 161 -5.98 -0.54 -4.90
CA LEU A 161 -6.66 0.26 -3.87
C LEU A 161 -6.78 1.74 -4.28
N ARG A 162 -5.73 2.32 -4.86
CA ARG A 162 -5.78 3.68 -5.42
C ARG A 162 -6.86 3.80 -6.49
N THR A 163 -6.96 2.84 -7.39
CA THR A 163 -8.00 2.82 -8.42
C THR A 163 -9.40 2.73 -7.81
N ALA A 164 -9.61 1.86 -6.83
CA ALA A 164 -10.89 1.71 -6.16
C ALA A 164 -11.31 3.00 -5.40
N LEU A 165 -10.37 3.66 -4.73
CA LEU A 165 -10.60 4.93 -4.05
C LEU A 165 -10.95 6.04 -5.05
N ARG A 166 -10.18 6.18 -6.14
CA ARG A 166 -10.46 7.16 -7.21
C ARG A 166 -11.84 6.98 -7.82
N GLN A 167 -12.29 5.75 -8.03
CA GLN A 167 -13.65 5.48 -8.53
C GLN A 167 -14.73 5.98 -7.58
N LEU A 168 -14.56 5.77 -6.27
CA LEU A 168 -15.49 6.27 -5.26
C LEU A 168 -15.47 7.79 -5.15
N ASP A 169 -14.29 8.39 -5.20
CA ASP A 169 -14.14 9.84 -5.18
C ASP A 169 -14.79 10.49 -6.39
N LEU A 170 -14.70 9.86 -7.58
CA LEU A 170 -15.40 10.28 -8.77
C LEU A 170 -16.92 10.17 -8.62
N GLN A 171 -17.42 9.06 -8.09
CA GLN A 171 -18.84 8.88 -7.82
C GLN A 171 -19.39 9.94 -6.85
N ASP A 172 -18.62 10.27 -5.81
CA ASP A 172 -19.01 11.33 -4.88
C ASP A 172 -19.02 12.71 -5.56
N ALA A 173 -18.04 13.00 -6.40
CA ALA A 173 -17.97 14.25 -7.15
C ALA A 173 -19.16 14.38 -8.13
N VAL A 174 -19.49 13.34 -8.88
CA VAL A 174 -20.64 13.30 -9.78
C VAL A 174 -21.95 13.49 -9.01
N ALA A 175 -22.06 12.86 -7.84
CA ALA A 175 -23.22 12.98 -6.96
C ALA A 175 -23.24 14.29 -6.13
N LYS A 176 -22.28 15.20 -6.35
CA LYS A 176 -22.12 16.47 -5.63
C LYS A 176 -22.06 16.28 -4.10
N ARG A 177 -21.50 15.15 -3.64
CA ARG A 177 -21.31 14.91 -2.20
C ARG A 177 -20.14 15.76 -1.66
N PRO A 178 -20.19 16.18 -0.40
CA PRO A 178 -19.09 16.91 0.20
C PRO A 178 -17.82 16.04 0.26
N VAL A 179 -16.66 16.66 0.09
CA VAL A 179 -15.37 15.99 0.22
C VAL A 179 -15.21 15.48 1.65
N LEU A 180 -14.81 14.22 1.77
CA LEU A 180 -14.62 13.60 3.08
C LEU A 180 -13.44 14.23 3.83
N GLY A 181 -13.61 14.49 5.11
CA GLY A 181 -12.50 14.80 5.99
C GLY A 181 -11.60 13.58 6.23
N LYS A 182 -10.37 13.79 6.69
CA LYS A 182 -9.32 12.77 6.84
C LYS A 182 -9.77 11.54 7.67
N ALA A 183 -10.53 11.76 8.75
CA ALA A 183 -11.05 10.67 9.57
C ALA A 183 -12.03 9.78 8.79
N ALA A 184 -13.01 10.39 8.10
CA ALA A 184 -13.98 9.68 7.28
C ALA A 184 -13.31 8.97 6.09
N TYR A 185 -12.27 9.57 5.50
CA TYR A 185 -11.51 8.94 4.43
C TYR A 185 -10.72 7.71 4.91
N LYS A 186 -10.13 7.74 6.12
CA LYS A 186 -9.54 6.57 6.75
C LYS A 186 -10.55 5.43 6.93
N GLU A 187 -11.76 5.75 7.37
CA GLU A 187 -12.82 4.75 7.51
C GLU A 187 -13.28 4.20 6.14
N ARG A 188 -13.31 5.03 5.09
CA ARG A 188 -13.51 4.57 3.70
C ARG A 188 -12.45 3.55 3.30
N ILE A 189 -11.17 3.85 3.52
CA ILE A 189 -10.06 2.93 3.23
C ILE A 189 -10.26 1.61 3.98
N LYS A 190 -10.50 1.66 5.29
CA LYS A 190 -10.71 0.46 6.11
C LYS A 190 -11.87 -0.40 5.58
N ARG A 191 -12.99 0.23 5.20
CA ARG A 191 -14.16 -0.47 4.66
C ARG A 191 -13.84 -1.15 3.33
N ILE A 192 -13.13 -0.46 2.41
CA ILE A 192 -12.70 -1.06 1.14
C ILE A 192 -11.79 -2.24 1.41
N CYS A 193 -10.76 -2.06 2.23
CA CYS A 193 -9.79 -3.11 2.55
C CYS A 193 -10.44 -4.35 3.18
N LYS A 194 -11.50 -4.18 3.96
CA LYS A 194 -12.27 -5.29 4.56
C LYS A 194 -13.28 -5.95 3.62
N SER A 195 -13.51 -5.39 2.43
CA SER A 195 -14.49 -5.94 1.49
C SER A 195 -14.05 -7.31 0.96
N LYS A 196 -15.01 -8.19 0.65
CA LYS A 196 -14.74 -9.50 0.02
C LYS A 196 -13.91 -9.35 -1.26
N ARG A 197 -14.18 -8.30 -2.06
CA ARG A 197 -13.44 -8.01 -3.30
C ARG A 197 -11.97 -7.72 -3.01
N ALA A 198 -11.66 -6.86 -2.03
CA ALA A 198 -10.29 -6.54 -1.65
C ALA A 198 -9.54 -7.79 -1.16
N GLN A 199 -10.20 -8.60 -0.34
CA GLN A 199 -9.60 -9.83 0.18
C GLN A 199 -9.30 -10.83 -0.95
N SER A 200 -10.22 -11.02 -1.90
CA SER A 200 -9.99 -11.88 -3.07
C SER A 200 -8.85 -11.35 -3.95
N VAL A 201 -8.79 -10.04 -4.18
CA VAL A 201 -7.69 -9.42 -4.94
C VAL A 201 -6.35 -9.67 -4.25
N ALA A 202 -6.27 -9.48 -2.94
CA ALA A 202 -5.05 -9.71 -2.17
C ALA A 202 -4.59 -11.18 -2.23
N VAL A 203 -5.50 -12.14 -2.09
CA VAL A 203 -5.21 -13.58 -2.23
C VAL A 203 -4.65 -13.90 -3.62
N ASN A 204 -5.26 -13.39 -4.68
CA ASN A 204 -4.81 -13.62 -6.05
C ASN A 204 -3.42 -13.02 -6.30
N ILE A 205 -3.16 -11.81 -5.79
CA ILE A 205 -1.85 -11.14 -5.89
C ILE A 205 -0.78 -11.95 -5.16
N ALA A 206 -1.04 -12.36 -3.92
CA ALA A 206 -0.11 -13.16 -3.14
C ALA A 206 0.17 -14.53 -3.79
N GLY A 207 -0.87 -15.19 -4.33
CA GLY A 207 -0.75 -16.44 -5.07
C GLY A 207 0.08 -16.34 -6.35
N GLY A 208 0.10 -15.16 -6.98
CA GLY A 208 0.87 -14.88 -8.20
C GLY A 208 2.37 -14.69 -7.99
N LEU A 209 2.85 -14.49 -6.76
CA LEU A 209 4.25 -14.15 -6.48
C LEU A 209 5.25 -15.19 -7.05
N LYS A 210 4.95 -16.48 -6.93
CA LYS A 210 5.82 -17.53 -7.47
C LYS A 210 6.03 -17.38 -8.98
N LYS A 211 4.97 -17.07 -9.72
CA LYS A 211 5.04 -16.83 -11.17
C LYS A 211 5.94 -15.64 -11.47
N VAL A 212 5.75 -14.52 -10.76
CA VAL A 212 6.61 -13.32 -10.90
C VAL A 212 8.07 -13.65 -10.66
N CYS A 213 8.38 -14.36 -9.58
CA CYS A 213 9.77 -14.77 -9.29
C CYS A 213 10.37 -15.64 -10.41
N LEU A 214 9.60 -16.57 -10.98
CA LEU A 214 10.06 -17.40 -12.09
C LEU A 214 10.29 -16.58 -13.37
N GLU A 215 9.43 -15.60 -13.66
CA GLU A 215 9.60 -14.66 -14.77
C GLU A 215 10.87 -13.82 -14.63
N VAL A 216 11.14 -13.26 -13.43
CA VAL A 216 12.36 -12.50 -13.17
C VAL A 216 13.60 -13.37 -13.35
N VAL A 217 13.59 -14.60 -12.88
CA VAL A 217 14.70 -15.56 -13.11
C VAL A 217 14.88 -15.84 -14.59
N ALA A 218 13.80 -16.14 -15.32
CA ALA A 218 13.85 -16.41 -16.76
C ALA A 218 14.36 -15.19 -17.55
N ASN A 219 14.02 -13.99 -17.12
CA ASN A 219 14.46 -12.71 -17.71
C ASN A 219 15.84 -12.25 -17.20
N LYS A 220 16.62 -13.13 -16.54
CA LYS A 220 17.97 -12.82 -16.00
C LYS A 220 17.98 -11.59 -15.08
N GLY A 221 16.96 -11.41 -14.28
CA GLY A 221 16.85 -10.29 -13.33
C GLY A 221 16.16 -9.02 -13.89
N ALA A 222 15.73 -9.02 -15.15
CA ALA A 222 14.90 -7.92 -15.65
C ALA A 222 13.49 -7.99 -15.03
N ALA A 223 12.85 -6.82 -14.89
CA ALA A 223 11.52 -6.72 -14.30
C ALA A 223 10.49 -7.62 -14.98
N SER A 224 9.57 -8.17 -14.20
CA SER A 224 8.47 -8.96 -14.77
C SER A 224 7.54 -8.02 -15.55
N ARG A 225 7.12 -8.45 -16.73
CA ARG A 225 6.06 -7.79 -17.49
C ARG A 225 4.73 -8.28 -16.91
N GLY A 226 4.33 -7.69 -15.77
CA GLY A 226 3.15 -8.06 -15.02
C GLY A 226 1.80 -7.88 -15.72
#